data_188ead727d149cf778dc611a6fbde681
#
_entry.id   188ead727d149cf778dc611a6fbde681
#
_cell.length_a   1.000
_cell.length_b   1.000
_cell.length_c   1.000
_cell.angle_alpha   90.00
_cell.angle_beta   90.00
_cell.angle_gamma   90.00
#
_symmetry.space_group_name_H-M   'P 1'
#
loop_
_entity.id
_entity.type
_entity.pdbx_description
1 polymer ?
#
loop_
_entity_poly.entity_id
_entity_poly.type
_entity_poly.pdbx_seq_one_letter_code
_entity_poly.pdbx_strand_id
1 'polypeptide(L)'
;MTNSLDNIAYNEVVNTEGKSYAILRKELKPVYSRVYKDILRGYAFLLLILATDAIVIRLGYFETAIALPVSAVLIGYTLAYLHLFIHAAAHYDIHPDKYKNDQICDLFIGVFFGIPVKKYRKIHWLHHIHLGTKNDSEHSYFNELNIVFLLKSITGIHTLSVILSRAKTSEQQEGQKSLIYYSLYTLVFHATILSVLFIAGGILLVFTWLVALIILFPVFATVRQIMEHRDVQASGKVDYRHTDHGKVSRLFGDSLIDSSFGAAGFNKHLLHHWDPAISYTRLGEVESFLKNCPETAAIIRESKTSYLKTFIALFKL
;
A
#
# COMPACT_ATOMS: atom_id res chain seq x y z
N MET A 1 -9.77 26.00 -9.67
CA MET A 1 -8.81 25.86 -8.55
C MET A 1 -9.43 24.85 -7.61
N THR A 2 -8.90 23.65 -7.57
CA THR A 2 -9.32 22.66 -6.59
C THR A 2 -8.90 23.18 -5.23
N ASN A 3 -9.86 23.56 -4.39
CA ASN A 3 -9.60 23.83 -2.98
C ASN A 3 -9.05 22.53 -2.37
N SER A 4 -7.75 22.40 -2.33
CA SER A 4 -7.09 21.24 -1.77
C SER A 4 -7.10 21.37 -0.24
N LEU A 5 -7.37 20.27 0.45
CA LEU A 5 -7.26 20.21 1.90
C LEU A 5 -5.85 20.59 2.38
N ASP A 6 -4.83 20.39 1.54
CA ASP A 6 -3.44 20.74 1.80
C ASP A 6 -3.20 22.24 2.04
N ASN A 7 -4.11 23.11 1.59
CA ASN A 7 -4.03 24.55 1.80
C ASN A 7 -4.62 25.00 3.14
N ILE A 8 -5.20 24.10 3.91
CA ILE A 8 -5.85 24.39 5.19
C ILE A 8 -4.97 23.86 6.31
N ALA A 9 -4.47 24.79 7.14
CA ALA A 9 -3.70 24.43 8.31
C ALA A 9 -4.60 23.77 9.37
N TYR A 10 -4.24 22.57 9.81
CA TYR A 10 -5.08 21.79 10.75
C TYR A 10 -5.31 22.47 12.11
N ASN A 11 -4.47 23.40 12.54
CA ASN A 11 -4.66 24.18 13.78
C ASN A 11 -5.76 25.24 13.66
N GLU A 12 -6.18 25.61 12.44
CA GLU A 12 -7.19 26.64 12.18
C GLU A 12 -8.61 26.07 12.02
N VAL A 13 -8.72 24.73 11.85
CA VAL A 13 -10.00 24.08 11.58
C VAL A 13 -10.83 23.93 12.86
N VAL A 14 -12.07 24.45 12.83
CA VAL A 14 -13.04 24.38 13.92
C VAL A 14 -14.38 23.86 13.40
N ASN A 15 -14.99 22.92 14.12
CA ASN A 15 -16.29 22.40 13.75
C ASN A 15 -17.44 23.34 14.15
N THR A 16 -18.65 23.03 13.69
CA THR A 16 -19.86 23.83 14.00
C THR A 16 -20.21 23.89 15.48
N GLU A 17 -19.63 23.02 16.31
CA GLU A 17 -19.83 23.01 17.79
C GLU A 17 -18.74 23.79 18.51
N GLY A 18 -17.83 24.46 17.81
CA GLY A 18 -16.71 25.21 18.36
C GLY A 18 -15.52 24.37 18.84
N LYS A 19 -15.48 23.05 18.55
CA LYS A 19 -14.33 22.20 18.85
C LYS A 19 -13.26 22.38 17.77
N SER A 20 -12.01 22.69 18.16
CA SER A 20 -10.90 22.75 17.21
C SER A 20 -10.34 21.37 16.90
N TYR A 21 -9.82 21.20 15.68
CA TYR A 21 -9.12 19.95 15.28
C TYR A 21 -7.90 19.67 16.18
N ALA A 22 -7.20 20.68 16.63
CA ALA A 22 -6.07 20.53 17.57
C ALA A 22 -6.46 19.83 18.89
N ILE A 23 -7.68 20.02 19.37
CA ILE A 23 -8.22 19.31 20.54
C ILE A 23 -8.53 17.86 20.16
N LEU A 24 -9.28 17.63 19.09
CA LEU A 24 -9.61 16.29 18.59
C LEU A 24 -8.33 15.45 18.37
N ARG A 25 -7.34 16.02 17.72
CA ARG A 25 -6.07 15.37 17.39
C ARG A 25 -5.37 14.78 18.62
N LYS A 26 -5.41 15.45 19.77
CA LYS A 26 -4.84 14.97 21.03
C LYS A 26 -5.60 13.77 21.62
N GLU A 27 -6.89 13.65 21.32
CA GLU A 27 -7.75 12.56 21.77
C GLU A 27 -7.60 11.30 20.90
N LEU A 28 -7.20 11.46 19.63
CA LEU A 28 -7.10 10.38 18.65
C LEU A 28 -5.86 9.51 18.88
N LYS A 29 -5.98 8.55 19.80
CA LYS A 29 -4.91 7.56 20.03
C LYS A 29 -5.08 6.35 19.11
N PRO A 30 -3.98 5.75 18.61
CA PRO A 30 -4.02 4.53 17.81
C PRO A 30 -4.78 3.40 18.50
N VAL A 31 -5.56 2.62 17.74
CA VAL A 31 -6.25 1.42 18.22
C VAL A 31 -5.47 0.19 17.79
N TYR A 32 -4.42 -0.16 18.53
CA TYR A 32 -3.51 -1.25 18.18
C TYR A 32 -4.21 -2.61 18.04
N SER A 33 -5.26 -2.88 18.83
CA SER A 33 -6.04 -4.10 18.70
C SER A 33 -6.71 -4.24 17.32
N ARG A 34 -7.11 -3.12 16.70
CA ARG A 34 -7.62 -3.11 15.33
C ARG A 34 -6.52 -3.42 14.33
N VAL A 35 -5.34 -2.84 14.52
CA VAL A 35 -4.17 -3.11 13.64
C VAL A 35 -3.83 -4.60 13.64
N TYR A 36 -3.73 -5.23 14.82
CA TYR A 36 -3.45 -6.67 14.90
C TYR A 36 -4.57 -7.51 14.28
N LYS A 37 -5.83 -7.16 14.48
CA LYS A 37 -6.95 -7.87 13.84
C LYS A 37 -6.89 -7.79 12.32
N ASP A 38 -6.54 -6.62 11.77
CA ASP A 38 -6.44 -6.42 10.33
C ASP A 38 -5.26 -7.22 9.74
N ILE A 39 -4.10 -7.22 10.40
CA ILE A 39 -2.95 -8.06 9.99
C ILE A 39 -3.30 -9.55 10.07
N LEU A 40 -3.89 -10.01 11.18
CA LEU A 40 -4.28 -11.42 11.35
C LEU A 40 -5.33 -11.85 10.32
N ARG A 41 -6.25 -10.97 9.94
CA ARG A 41 -7.21 -11.22 8.86
C ARG A 41 -6.51 -11.48 7.52
N GLY A 42 -5.48 -10.70 7.18
CA GLY A 42 -4.67 -10.94 5.99
C GLY A 42 -3.97 -12.31 6.02
N TYR A 43 -3.37 -12.66 7.14
CA TYR A 43 -2.75 -13.99 7.32
C TYR A 43 -3.76 -15.15 7.26
N ALA A 44 -4.90 -15.00 7.93
CA ALA A 44 -5.95 -16.01 7.91
C ALA A 44 -6.45 -16.28 6.48
N PHE A 45 -6.63 -15.20 5.69
CA PHE A 45 -7.04 -15.32 4.31
C PHE A 45 -5.96 -15.98 3.44
N LEU A 46 -4.69 -15.60 3.62
CA LEU A 46 -3.57 -16.23 2.92
C LEU A 46 -3.48 -17.74 3.21
N LEU A 47 -3.56 -18.12 4.47
CA LEU A 47 -3.52 -19.53 4.88
C LEU A 47 -4.72 -20.31 4.34
N LEU A 48 -5.91 -19.71 4.33
CA LEU A 48 -7.11 -20.32 3.78
C LEU A 48 -6.95 -20.65 2.29
N ILE A 49 -6.43 -19.69 1.50
CA ILE A 49 -6.19 -19.91 0.06
C ILE A 49 -5.20 -21.05 -0.13
N LEU A 50 -4.04 -21.01 0.56
CA LEU A 50 -3.00 -22.02 0.41
C LEU A 50 -3.47 -23.43 0.84
N ALA A 51 -4.26 -23.51 1.92
CA ALA A 51 -4.87 -24.78 2.37
C ALA A 51 -5.87 -25.31 1.34
N THR A 52 -6.70 -24.42 0.76
CA THR A 52 -7.64 -24.79 -0.30
C THR A 52 -6.91 -25.32 -1.53
N ASP A 53 -5.84 -24.64 -1.97
CA ASP A 53 -5.04 -25.08 -3.11
C ASP A 53 -4.40 -26.45 -2.87
N ALA A 54 -3.85 -26.71 -1.69
CA ALA A 54 -3.28 -27.99 -1.34
C ALA A 54 -4.32 -29.14 -1.39
N ILE A 55 -5.60 -28.84 -1.13
CA ILE A 55 -6.71 -29.79 -1.28
C ILE A 55 -7.06 -29.96 -2.77
N VAL A 56 -7.24 -28.85 -3.50
CA VAL A 56 -7.67 -28.86 -4.92
C VAL A 56 -6.65 -29.60 -5.80
N ILE A 57 -5.37 -29.44 -5.57
CA ILE A 57 -4.31 -30.16 -6.30
C ILE A 57 -4.49 -31.70 -6.21
N ARG A 58 -5.09 -32.18 -5.14
CA ARG A 58 -5.35 -33.62 -4.94
C ARG A 58 -6.65 -34.11 -5.61
N LEU A 59 -7.52 -33.19 -6.05
CA LEU A 59 -8.79 -33.54 -6.69
C LEU A 59 -8.62 -33.88 -8.18
N GLY A 60 -7.75 -33.18 -8.89
CA GLY A 60 -7.48 -33.48 -10.30
C GLY A 60 -6.93 -32.29 -11.10
N TYR A 61 -6.57 -32.56 -12.35
CA TYR A 61 -5.94 -31.56 -13.23
C TYR A 61 -6.89 -30.44 -13.65
N PHE A 62 -8.16 -30.76 -13.89
CA PHE A 62 -9.13 -29.76 -14.37
C PHE A 62 -9.41 -28.72 -13.29
N GLU A 63 -9.70 -29.15 -12.08
CA GLU A 63 -9.93 -28.28 -10.93
C GLU A 63 -8.68 -27.45 -10.62
N THR A 64 -7.51 -28.04 -10.68
CA THR A 64 -6.23 -27.40 -10.47
C THR A 64 -5.96 -26.31 -11.52
N ALA A 65 -6.22 -26.59 -12.81
CA ALA A 65 -5.98 -25.66 -13.89
C ALA A 65 -6.83 -24.38 -13.80
N ILE A 66 -8.01 -24.45 -13.19
CA ILE A 66 -8.87 -23.29 -12.95
C ILE A 66 -8.51 -22.61 -11.62
N ALA A 67 -8.33 -23.37 -10.56
CA ALA A 67 -8.15 -22.84 -9.21
C ALA A 67 -6.84 -22.09 -9.04
N LEU A 68 -5.70 -22.63 -9.51
CA LEU A 68 -4.40 -22.02 -9.25
C LEU A 68 -4.20 -20.61 -9.86
N PRO A 69 -4.65 -20.29 -11.09
CA PRO A 69 -4.63 -18.92 -11.57
C PRO A 69 -5.47 -17.96 -10.72
N VAL A 70 -6.65 -18.37 -10.27
CA VAL A 70 -7.50 -17.57 -9.36
C VAL A 70 -6.79 -17.37 -8.02
N SER A 71 -6.23 -18.44 -7.46
CA SER A 71 -5.48 -18.38 -6.21
C SER A 71 -4.24 -17.51 -6.32
N ALA A 72 -3.50 -17.55 -7.42
CA ALA A 72 -2.38 -16.65 -7.64
C ALA A 72 -2.81 -15.17 -7.55
N VAL A 73 -3.96 -14.81 -8.14
CA VAL A 73 -4.55 -13.47 -8.04
C VAL A 73 -4.90 -13.12 -6.60
N LEU A 74 -5.58 -14.03 -5.88
CA LEU A 74 -5.98 -13.83 -4.49
C LEU A 74 -4.78 -13.73 -3.54
N ILE A 75 -3.75 -14.56 -3.74
CA ILE A 75 -2.50 -14.51 -2.97
C ILE A 75 -1.79 -13.17 -3.23
N GLY A 76 -1.62 -12.76 -4.49
CA GLY A 76 -1.00 -11.49 -4.86
C GLY A 76 -1.73 -10.29 -4.27
N TYR A 77 -3.06 -10.31 -4.30
CA TYR A 77 -3.91 -9.31 -3.65
C TYR A 77 -3.70 -9.29 -2.12
N THR A 78 -3.66 -10.46 -1.48
CA THR A 78 -3.46 -10.58 -0.04
C THR A 78 -2.06 -10.11 0.38
N LEU A 79 -1.04 -10.40 -0.43
CA LEU A 79 0.30 -9.87 -0.21
C LEU A 79 0.33 -8.34 -0.34
N ALA A 80 -0.38 -7.78 -1.34
CA ALA A 80 -0.53 -6.33 -1.47
C ALA A 80 -1.28 -5.70 -0.29
N TYR A 81 -2.29 -6.37 0.25
CA TYR A 81 -2.96 -5.98 1.49
C TYR A 81 -1.99 -5.98 2.69
N LEU A 82 -1.22 -7.05 2.90
CA LEU A 82 -0.25 -7.15 4.01
C LEU A 82 0.87 -6.10 3.87
N HIS A 83 1.29 -5.79 2.65
CA HIS A 83 2.31 -4.77 2.38
C HIS A 83 1.92 -3.38 2.92
N LEU A 84 0.63 -3.06 2.99
CA LEU A 84 0.15 -1.78 3.52
C LEU A 84 0.52 -1.55 4.99
N PHE A 85 0.72 -2.61 5.75
CA PHE A 85 1.10 -2.49 7.16
C PHE A 85 2.58 -2.14 7.35
N ILE A 86 3.44 -2.25 6.31
CA ILE A 86 4.80 -1.63 6.34
C ILE A 86 4.67 -0.11 6.43
N HIS A 87 3.70 0.45 5.69
CA HIS A 87 3.39 1.87 5.74
C HIS A 87 2.88 2.28 7.14
N ALA A 88 1.93 1.53 7.73
CA ALA A 88 1.49 1.77 9.10
C ALA A 88 2.66 1.71 10.09
N ALA A 89 3.58 0.74 9.92
CA ALA A 89 4.80 0.67 10.73
C ALA A 89 5.76 1.85 10.51
N ALA A 90 5.80 2.43 9.31
CA ALA A 90 6.60 3.62 9.04
C ALA A 90 6.14 4.82 9.87
N HIS A 91 4.85 4.89 10.18
CA HIS A 91 4.23 5.88 11.07
C HIS A 91 4.17 5.46 12.55
N TYR A 92 4.77 4.31 12.92
CA TYR A 92 4.74 3.73 14.27
C TYR A 92 3.33 3.33 14.75
N ASP A 93 2.47 2.93 13.85
CA ASP A 93 1.07 2.59 14.12
C ASP A 93 0.82 1.12 14.50
N ILE A 94 1.82 0.24 14.44
CA ILE A 94 1.65 -1.19 14.79
C ILE A 94 1.75 -1.41 16.30
N HIS A 95 2.68 -0.71 16.98
CA HIS A 95 2.90 -0.89 18.42
C HIS A 95 3.31 0.42 19.07
N PRO A 96 2.90 0.71 20.35
CA PRO A 96 3.26 1.94 21.05
C PRO A 96 4.76 2.10 21.29
N ASP A 97 5.47 1.02 21.54
CA ASP A 97 6.93 0.99 21.59
C ASP A 97 7.50 0.94 20.17
N LYS A 98 8.30 1.96 19.82
CA LYS A 98 8.86 2.12 18.46
C LYS A 98 9.78 0.97 18.05
N TYR A 99 10.53 0.40 18.99
CA TYR A 99 11.43 -0.71 18.71
C TYR A 99 10.63 -1.99 18.39
N LYS A 100 9.61 -2.28 19.21
CA LYS A 100 8.71 -3.42 18.96
C LYS A 100 7.91 -3.24 17.69
N ASN A 101 7.46 -2.00 17.37
CA ASN A 101 6.82 -1.69 16.10
C ASN A 101 7.68 -2.13 14.92
N ASP A 102 8.97 -1.74 14.93
CA ASP A 102 9.89 -2.07 13.86
C ASP A 102 10.18 -3.58 13.81
N GLN A 103 10.39 -4.22 14.97
CA GLN A 103 10.60 -5.67 15.04
C GLN A 103 9.39 -6.47 14.52
N ILE A 104 8.16 -6.13 14.93
CA ILE A 104 6.95 -6.83 14.49
C ILE A 104 6.79 -6.67 12.97
N CYS A 105 7.00 -5.47 12.46
CA CYS A 105 6.93 -5.24 11.03
C CYS A 105 7.99 -6.06 10.28
N ASP A 106 9.25 -5.98 10.68
CA ASP A 106 10.36 -6.62 9.98
C ASP A 106 10.26 -8.15 10.01
N LEU A 107 9.85 -8.73 11.16
CA LEU A 107 9.75 -10.17 11.32
C LEU A 107 8.53 -10.79 10.62
N PHE A 108 7.40 -10.10 10.64
CA PHE A 108 6.14 -10.70 10.19
C PHE A 108 5.61 -10.13 8.88
N ILE A 109 6.02 -8.95 8.44
CA ILE A 109 5.47 -8.30 7.25
C ILE A 109 6.56 -7.98 6.24
N GLY A 110 7.54 -7.18 6.62
CA GLY A 110 8.61 -6.73 5.74
C GLY A 110 9.42 -7.87 5.12
N VAL A 111 9.52 -9.00 5.83
CA VAL A 111 10.23 -10.21 5.38
C VAL A 111 9.68 -10.79 4.07
N PHE A 112 8.38 -10.68 3.79
CA PHE A 112 7.80 -11.09 2.51
C PHE A 112 8.37 -10.30 1.33
N PHE A 113 8.78 -9.07 1.56
CA PHE A 113 9.15 -8.10 0.54
C PHE A 113 10.65 -7.74 0.55
N GLY A 114 11.40 -8.26 1.51
CA GLY A 114 12.82 -7.96 1.67
C GLY A 114 13.11 -6.50 2.01
N ILE A 115 12.16 -5.80 2.63
CA ILE A 115 12.25 -4.37 2.90
C ILE A 115 12.14 -4.13 4.41
N PRO A 116 13.26 -3.81 5.12
CA PRO A 116 13.18 -3.42 6.52
C PRO A 116 12.47 -2.08 6.66
N VAL A 117 11.60 -1.98 7.68
CA VAL A 117 10.74 -0.79 7.88
C VAL A 117 11.52 0.50 8.02
N LYS A 118 12.71 0.47 8.62
CA LYS A 118 13.57 1.67 8.77
C LYS A 118 13.99 2.24 7.41
N LYS A 119 14.29 1.37 6.43
CA LYS A 119 14.61 1.79 5.06
C LYS A 119 13.37 2.33 4.35
N TYR A 120 12.25 1.62 4.46
CA TYR A 120 10.98 2.06 3.89
C TYR A 120 10.56 3.42 4.48
N ARG A 121 10.64 3.60 5.80
CA ARG A 121 10.28 4.85 6.49
C ARG A 121 11.01 6.07 5.94
N LYS A 122 12.33 5.96 5.68
CA LYS A 122 13.12 7.08 5.11
C LYS A 122 12.55 7.50 3.74
N ILE A 123 12.29 6.53 2.86
CA ILE A 123 11.75 6.78 1.51
C ILE A 123 10.34 7.37 1.64
N HIS A 124 9.52 6.81 2.51
CA HIS A 124 8.13 7.22 2.69
C HIS A 124 8.00 8.66 3.25
N TRP A 125 8.85 9.06 4.19
CA TRP A 125 8.86 10.44 4.67
C TRP A 125 9.32 11.44 3.59
N LEU A 126 10.25 11.07 2.72
CA LEU A 126 10.60 11.91 1.56
C LEU A 126 9.42 12.06 0.60
N HIS A 127 8.62 11.01 0.41
CA HIS A 127 7.37 11.08 -0.33
C HIS A 127 6.38 12.09 0.28
N HIS A 128 6.11 12.03 1.59
CA HIS A 128 5.25 13.01 2.25
C HIS A 128 5.73 14.46 2.08
N ILE A 129 7.03 14.69 2.18
CA ILE A 129 7.63 16.04 2.06
C ILE A 129 7.57 16.55 0.62
N HIS A 130 7.80 15.66 -0.35
CA HIS A 130 8.00 16.02 -1.75
C HIS A 130 6.86 15.57 -2.68
N LEU A 131 5.72 15.16 -2.12
CA LEU A 131 4.57 14.70 -2.91
C LEU A 131 4.25 15.66 -4.05
N GLY A 132 4.17 15.13 -5.27
CA GLY A 132 3.82 15.88 -6.46
C GLY A 132 4.95 16.70 -7.06
N THR A 133 6.17 16.59 -6.55
CA THR A 133 7.36 17.25 -7.08
C THR A 133 8.32 16.24 -7.72
N LYS A 134 9.26 16.75 -8.52
CA LYS A 134 10.35 15.93 -9.12
C LYS A 134 11.26 15.24 -8.10
N ASN A 135 11.23 15.66 -6.84
CA ASN A 135 12.02 15.10 -5.75
C ASN A 135 11.27 14.02 -4.97
N ASP A 136 10.05 13.67 -5.37
CA ASP A 136 9.30 12.59 -4.76
C ASP A 136 10.04 11.27 -4.90
N SER A 137 10.16 10.53 -3.79
CA SER A 137 10.86 9.24 -3.75
C SER A 137 10.05 8.06 -4.29
N GLU A 138 8.75 8.23 -4.50
CA GLU A 138 7.84 7.21 -5.02
C GLU A 138 7.47 7.50 -6.46
N HIS A 139 8.06 6.78 -7.42
CA HIS A 139 7.90 7.06 -8.85
C HIS A 139 6.87 6.18 -9.57
N SER A 140 6.26 5.20 -8.89
CA SER A 140 5.37 4.23 -9.53
C SER A 140 4.12 4.87 -10.14
N TYR A 141 3.60 5.94 -9.56
CA TYR A 141 2.40 6.63 -10.04
C TYR A 141 2.63 7.56 -11.23
N PHE A 142 3.86 7.72 -11.69
CA PHE A 142 4.14 8.42 -12.95
C PHE A 142 3.79 7.59 -14.19
N ASN A 143 3.65 6.28 -14.05
CA ASN A 143 3.24 5.43 -15.16
C ASN A 143 1.79 5.70 -15.55
N GLU A 144 1.48 5.62 -16.85
CA GLU A 144 0.10 5.58 -17.29
C GLU A 144 -0.48 4.19 -17.04
N LEU A 145 -1.73 4.14 -16.60
CA LEU A 145 -2.49 2.91 -16.51
C LEU A 145 -3.09 2.60 -17.90
N ASN A 146 -2.35 1.86 -18.71
CA ASN A 146 -2.70 1.49 -20.08
C ASN A 146 -2.30 0.04 -20.40
N ILE A 147 -2.59 -0.42 -21.62
CA ILE A 147 -2.31 -1.80 -22.03
C ILE A 147 -0.80 -2.11 -22.01
N VAL A 148 0.06 -1.16 -22.33
CA VAL A 148 1.53 -1.34 -22.29
C VAL A 148 1.99 -1.55 -20.86
N PHE A 149 1.45 -0.77 -19.90
CA PHE A 149 1.70 -0.96 -18.48
C PHE A 149 1.29 -2.37 -18.03
N LEU A 150 0.08 -2.81 -18.41
CA LEU A 150 -0.40 -4.15 -18.05
C LEU A 150 0.49 -5.25 -18.61
N LEU A 151 0.88 -5.17 -19.90
CA LEU A 151 1.78 -6.15 -20.52
C LEU A 151 3.15 -6.18 -19.84
N LYS A 152 3.76 -5.03 -19.56
CA LYS A 152 5.03 -4.95 -18.83
C LYS A 152 4.91 -5.49 -17.39
N SER A 153 3.77 -5.31 -16.76
CA SER A 153 3.51 -5.79 -15.40
C SER A 153 3.36 -7.31 -15.37
N ILE A 154 2.55 -7.88 -16.26
CA ILE A 154 2.32 -9.33 -16.35
C ILE A 154 3.60 -10.09 -16.74
N THR A 155 4.47 -9.50 -17.55
CA THR A 155 5.76 -10.09 -17.94
C THR A 155 6.85 -9.93 -16.88
N GLY A 156 6.59 -9.23 -15.77
CA GLY A 156 7.57 -8.95 -14.73
C GLY A 156 8.59 -7.84 -15.07
N ILE A 157 8.56 -7.29 -16.30
CA ILE A 157 9.46 -6.21 -16.75
C ILE A 157 9.29 -4.97 -15.87
N HIS A 158 8.03 -4.66 -15.50
CA HIS A 158 7.74 -3.53 -14.61
C HIS A 158 8.38 -3.74 -13.23
N THR A 159 8.22 -4.91 -12.63
CA THR A 159 8.83 -5.28 -11.34
C THR A 159 10.35 -5.13 -11.37
N LEU A 160 10.98 -5.66 -12.42
CA LEU A 160 12.42 -5.56 -12.60
C LEU A 160 12.86 -4.08 -12.71
N SER A 161 12.14 -3.26 -13.47
CA SER A 161 12.44 -1.83 -13.61
C SER A 161 12.36 -1.08 -12.27
N VAL A 162 11.36 -1.39 -11.43
CA VAL A 162 11.21 -0.80 -10.09
C VAL A 162 12.35 -1.25 -9.17
N ILE A 163 12.73 -2.53 -9.18
CA ILE A 163 13.85 -3.04 -8.38
C ILE A 163 15.15 -2.35 -8.76
N LEU A 164 15.45 -2.26 -10.07
CA LEU A 164 16.68 -1.64 -10.58
C LEU A 164 16.72 -0.12 -10.27
N SER A 165 15.59 0.58 -10.36
CA SER A 165 15.53 2.00 -10.01
C SER A 165 15.79 2.24 -8.51
N ARG A 166 15.24 1.39 -7.65
CA ARG A 166 15.44 1.47 -6.20
C ARG A 166 16.85 1.06 -5.77
N ALA A 167 17.50 0.14 -6.47
CA ALA A 167 18.88 -0.23 -6.20
C ALA A 167 19.83 0.96 -6.43
N LYS A 168 19.64 1.72 -7.50
CA LYS A 168 20.43 2.92 -7.82
C LYS A 168 20.32 4.03 -6.75
N THR A 169 19.13 4.20 -6.15
CA THR A 169 18.90 5.20 -5.10
C THR A 169 19.43 4.78 -3.73
N SER A 170 19.71 3.49 -3.52
CA SER A 170 20.13 2.94 -2.22
C SER A 170 21.64 2.92 -1.99
N GLU A 171 22.46 3.23 -3.00
CA GLU A 171 23.93 3.13 -2.89
C GLU A 171 24.60 4.15 -1.95
N GLN A 172 23.87 5.12 -1.43
CA GLN A 172 24.48 6.25 -0.71
C GLN A 172 24.33 6.25 0.82
N GLN A 173 23.82 5.21 1.51
CA GLN A 173 23.65 5.34 2.97
C GLN A 173 23.90 4.11 3.83
N GLU A 174 24.47 4.40 5.01
CA GLU A 174 24.74 3.62 6.21
C GLU A 174 23.89 2.34 6.41
N GLY A 175 24.57 1.25 6.77
CA GLY A 175 23.89 0.04 7.24
C GLY A 175 24.03 -1.17 6.31
N GLN A 176 24.99 -1.21 5.41
CA GLN A 176 25.19 -2.31 4.45
C GLN A 176 25.21 -3.70 5.14
N LYS A 177 25.81 -3.83 6.32
CA LYS A 177 25.81 -5.09 7.10
C LYS A 177 24.40 -5.49 7.55
N SER A 178 23.61 -4.54 8.07
CA SER A 178 22.22 -4.79 8.51
C SER A 178 21.33 -5.23 7.34
N LEU A 179 21.53 -4.64 6.16
CA LEU A 179 20.80 -5.03 4.94
C LEU A 179 21.17 -6.44 4.49
N ILE A 180 22.44 -6.84 4.57
CA ILE A 180 22.88 -8.20 4.23
C ILE A 180 22.21 -9.22 5.15
N TYR A 181 22.22 -8.99 6.46
CA TYR A 181 21.55 -9.89 7.41
C TYR A 181 20.05 -9.99 7.16
N TYR A 182 19.40 -8.87 6.88
CA TYR A 182 17.97 -8.87 6.57
C TYR A 182 17.67 -9.58 5.24
N SER A 183 18.49 -9.39 4.23
CA SER A 183 18.36 -10.10 2.96
C SER A 183 18.54 -11.62 3.13
N LEU A 184 19.51 -12.02 3.97
CA LEU A 184 19.72 -13.44 4.28
C LEU A 184 18.53 -14.02 5.06
N TYR A 185 17.99 -13.29 6.03
CA TYR A 185 16.77 -13.65 6.74
C TYR A 185 15.58 -13.83 5.77
N THR A 186 15.38 -12.88 4.87
CA THR A 186 14.35 -12.95 3.82
C THR A 186 14.53 -14.17 2.92
N LEU A 187 15.76 -14.47 2.52
CA LEU A 187 16.07 -15.65 1.71
C LEU A 187 15.70 -16.95 2.44
N VAL A 188 16.12 -17.10 3.69
CA VAL A 188 15.79 -18.26 4.53
C VAL A 188 14.27 -18.38 4.72
N PHE A 189 13.59 -17.28 4.97
CA PHE A 189 12.13 -17.23 5.11
C PHE A 189 11.44 -17.75 3.83
N HIS A 190 11.82 -17.24 2.66
CA HIS A 190 11.23 -17.70 1.40
C HIS A 190 11.60 -19.15 1.08
N ALA A 191 12.84 -19.57 1.35
CA ALA A 191 13.23 -20.97 1.16
C ALA A 191 12.36 -21.90 2.03
N THR A 192 12.07 -21.49 3.27
CA THR A 192 11.18 -22.25 4.17
C THR A 192 9.75 -22.31 3.60
N ILE A 193 9.19 -21.17 3.18
CA ILE A 193 7.85 -21.14 2.55
C ILE A 193 7.81 -22.06 1.34
N LEU A 194 8.76 -21.94 0.40
CA LEU A 194 8.78 -22.75 -0.82
C LEU A 194 8.91 -24.25 -0.50
N SER A 195 9.69 -24.62 0.51
CA SER A 195 9.80 -26.01 0.96
C SER A 195 8.47 -26.53 1.52
N VAL A 196 7.80 -25.75 2.36
CA VAL A 196 6.47 -26.11 2.90
C VAL A 196 5.44 -26.25 1.79
N LEU A 197 5.40 -25.31 0.85
CA LEU A 197 4.47 -25.35 -0.28
C LEU A 197 4.75 -26.54 -1.20
N PHE A 198 6.03 -26.87 -1.43
CA PHE A 198 6.41 -28.05 -2.21
C PHE A 198 5.93 -29.35 -1.55
N ILE A 199 6.07 -29.47 -0.25
CA ILE A 199 5.57 -30.64 0.50
C ILE A 199 4.04 -30.71 0.47
N ALA A 200 3.35 -29.56 0.54
CA ALA A 200 1.89 -29.50 0.61
C ALA A 200 1.20 -29.76 -0.74
N GLY A 201 1.75 -29.23 -1.86
CA GLY A 201 1.10 -29.24 -3.18
C GLY A 201 2.07 -29.35 -4.37
N GLY A 202 3.34 -29.69 -4.12
CA GLY A 202 4.35 -29.88 -5.16
C GLY A 202 4.72 -28.60 -5.88
N ILE A 203 5.30 -28.77 -7.07
CA ILE A 203 5.82 -27.67 -7.89
C ILE A 203 4.73 -26.68 -8.33
N LEU A 204 3.48 -27.12 -8.46
CA LEU A 204 2.36 -26.28 -8.87
C LEU A 204 2.06 -25.20 -7.83
N LEU A 205 2.03 -25.56 -6.55
CA LEU A 205 1.78 -24.60 -5.48
C LEU A 205 2.95 -23.61 -5.31
N VAL A 206 4.18 -24.11 -5.47
CA VAL A 206 5.39 -23.26 -5.51
C VAL A 206 5.29 -22.24 -6.65
N PHE A 207 4.92 -22.68 -7.85
CA PHE A 207 4.78 -21.79 -9.01
C PHE A 207 3.69 -20.76 -8.79
N THR A 208 2.53 -21.15 -8.25
CA THR A 208 1.43 -20.24 -7.90
C THR A 208 1.89 -19.15 -6.94
N TRP A 209 2.63 -19.52 -5.90
CA TRP A 209 3.21 -18.56 -4.96
C TRP A 209 4.19 -17.58 -5.64
N LEU A 210 5.10 -18.08 -6.47
CA LEU A 210 6.08 -17.24 -7.16
C LEU A 210 5.41 -16.25 -8.12
N VAL A 211 4.42 -16.68 -8.89
CA VAL A 211 3.62 -15.81 -9.75
C VAL A 211 2.91 -14.73 -8.91
N ALA A 212 2.31 -15.12 -7.80
CA ALA A 212 1.64 -14.19 -6.90
C ALA A 212 2.61 -13.14 -6.32
N LEU A 213 3.77 -13.57 -5.84
CA LEU A 213 4.76 -12.70 -5.18
C LEU A 213 5.51 -11.79 -6.18
N ILE A 214 5.94 -12.34 -7.32
CA ILE A 214 6.85 -11.64 -8.23
C ILE A 214 6.09 -10.82 -9.28
N ILE A 215 4.89 -11.25 -9.66
CA ILE A 215 4.11 -10.60 -10.72
C ILE A 215 2.89 -9.88 -10.14
N LEU A 216 1.99 -10.60 -9.48
CA LEU A 216 0.67 -10.06 -9.13
C LEU A 216 0.70 -9.08 -7.97
N PHE A 217 1.49 -9.34 -6.93
CA PHE A 217 1.68 -8.39 -5.83
C PHE A 217 2.20 -7.03 -6.33
N PRO A 218 3.30 -6.94 -7.10
CA PRO A 218 3.78 -5.66 -7.64
C PRO A 218 2.75 -4.97 -8.54
N VAL A 219 1.96 -5.71 -9.31
CA VAL A 219 0.86 -5.14 -10.11
C VAL A 219 -0.15 -4.45 -9.21
N PHE A 220 -0.68 -5.14 -8.19
CA PHE A 220 -1.65 -4.56 -7.26
C PHE A 220 -1.09 -3.34 -6.51
N ALA A 221 0.14 -3.44 -6.01
CA ALA A 221 0.79 -2.34 -5.30
C ALA A 221 0.97 -1.11 -6.19
N THR A 222 1.42 -1.29 -7.43
CA THR A 222 1.63 -0.18 -8.37
C THR A 222 0.31 0.42 -8.86
N VAL A 223 -0.67 -0.41 -9.22
CA VAL A 223 -2.01 0.07 -9.65
C VAL A 223 -2.65 0.89 -8.53
N ARG A 224 -2.56 0.43 -7.28
CA ARG A 224 -3.07 1.19 -6.13
C ARG A 224 -2.38 2.55 -6.03
N GLN A 225 -1.05 2.60 -6.05
CA GLN A 225 -0.29 3.85 -5.93
C GLN A 225 -0.62 4.84 -7.07
N ILE A 226 -0.77 4.35 -8.31
CA ILE A 226 -1.23 5.16 -9.45
C ILE A 226 -2.62 5.73 -9.14
N MET A 227 -3.55 4.94 -8.64
CA MET A 227 -4.89 5.41 -8.30
C MET A 227 -4.92 6.41 -7.15
N GLU A 228 -3.96 6.35 -6.23
CA GLU A 228 -3.85 7.26 -5.10
C GLU A 228 -3.31 8.62 -5.48
N HIS A 229 -2.33 8.70 -6.38
CA HIS A 229 -1.53 9.91 -6.60
C HIS A 229 -1.49 10.43 -8.04
N ARG A 230 -1.83 9.62 -9.06
CA ARG A 230 -1.76 10.12 -10.42
C ARG A 230 -2.92 11.04 -10.73
N ASP A 231 -2.63 12.23 -11.29
CA ASP A 231 -3.66 13.11 -11.82
C ASP A 231 -4.33 12.48 -13.05
N VAL A 232 -5.64 12.57 -13.15
CA VAL A 232 -6.42 12.09 -14.30
C VAL A 232 -6.00 12.83 -15.59
N GLN A 233 -5.58 14.10 -15.48
CA GLN A 233 -5.13 14.91 -16.59
C GLN A 233 -3.65 14.75 -16.91
N ALA A 234 -2.91 13.95 -16.12
CA ALA A 234 -1.48 13.77 -16.34
C ALA A 234 -1.20 13.17 -17.73
N SER A 235 -0.35 13.84 -18.50
CA SER A 235 0.04 13.44 -19.84
C SER A 235 1.15 12.38 -19.80
N GLY A 236 1.03 11.29 -20.58
CA GLY A 236 2.10 10.32 -20.76
C GLY A 236 3.31 10.82 -21.57
N LYS A 237 3.22 12.03 -22.12
CA LYS A 237 4.34 12.66 -22.84
C LYS A 237 5.28 13.44 -21.92
N VAL A 238 4.85 13.74 -20.68
CA VAL A 238 5.64 14.47 -19.68
C VAL A 238 6.38 13.46 -18.81
N ASP A 239 7.67 13.66 -18.65
CA ASP A 239 8.47 12.89 -17.70
C ASP A 239 8.38 13.52 -16.30
N TYR A 240 7.44 13.03 -15.52
CA TYR A 240 7.19 13.52 -14.15
C TYR A 240 8.31 13.18 -13.15
N ARG A 241 9.33 12.43 -13.54
CA ARG A 241 10.56 12.28 -12.75
C ARG A 241 11.41 13.54 -12.76
N HIS A 242 11.15 14.43 -13.71
CA HIS A 242 11.89 15.69 -13.89
C HIS A 242 10.99 16.92 -13.82
N THR A 243 9.69 16.74 -13.70
CA THR A 243 8.69 17.83 -13.73
C THR A 243 7.71 17.68 -12.57
N ASP A 244 7.43 18.76 -11.87
CA ASP A 244 6.39 18.79 -10.85
C ASP A 244 5.01 18.53 -11.48
N HIS A 245 4.16 17.70 -10.86
CA HIS A 245 2.84 17.37 -11.38
C HIS A 245 1.69 17.79 -10.46
N GLY A 246 2.01 18.43 -9.33
CA GLY A 246 1.04 18.82 -8.32
C GLY A 246 0.69 17.73 -7.33
N LYS A 247 0.29 18.14 -6.14
CA LYS A 247 -0.11 17.22 -5.07
C LYS A 247 -1.47 16.63 -5.38
N VAL A 248 -1.53 15.32 -5.56
CA VAL A 248 -2.77 14.57 -5.74
C VAL A 248 -2.83 13.47 -4.69
N SER A 249 -3.83 13.55 -3.83
CA SER A 249 -4.21 12.49 -2.91
C SER A 249 -5.72 12.31 -2.93
N ARG A 250 -6.22 11.09 -2.80
CA ARG A 250 -7.64 10.80 -2.96
C ARG A 250 -8.27 10.30 -1.66
N LEU A 251 -9.56 10.61 -1.52
CA LEU A 251 -10.43 10.08 -0.48
C LEU A 251 -11.37 9.07 -1.14
N PHE A 252 -11.14 7.79 -0.88
CA PHE A 252 -11.99 6.71 -1.40
C PHE A 252 -13.14 6.42 -0.44
N GLY A 253 -14.14 5.66 -0.93
CA GLY A 253 -15.29 5.23 -0.15
C GLY A 253 -14.98 4.16 0.89
N ASP A 254 -16.05 3.62 1.44
CA ASP A 254 -16.00 2.57 2.46
C ASP A 254 -16.63 1.26 1.94
N SER A 255 -16.76 1.09 0.59
CA SER A 255 -17.20 -0.18 0.00
C SER A 255 -16.22 -1.31 0.33
N LEU A 256 -16.65 -2.56 0.13
CA LEU A 256 -15.79 -3.71 0.37
C LEU A 256 -14.47 -3.62 -0.44
N ILE A 257 -14.54 -3.18 -1.70
CA ILE A 257 -13.37 -2.97 -2.55
C ILE A 257 -12.53 -1.81 -2.00
N ASP A 258 -13.14 -0.66 -1.71
CA ASP A 258 -12.41 0.51 -1.23
C ASP A 258 -11.71 0.24 0.11
N SER A 259 -12.35 -0.47 1.03
CA SER A 259 -11.80 -0.77 2.35
C SER A 259 -10.78 -1.92 2.36
N SER A 260 -10.86 -2.89 1.44
CA SER A 260 -9.89 -3.98 1.35
C SER A 260 -8.68 -3.63 0.48
N PHE A 261 -8.87 -3.00 -0.67
CA PHE A 261 -7.78 -2.54 -1.54
C PHE A 261 -7.03 -1.34 -0.96
N GLY A 262 -7.77 -0.44 -0.29
CA GLY A 262 -7.24 0.69 0.47
C GLY A 262 -7.16 0.43 1.97
N ALA A 263 -6.84 -0.78 2.40
CA ALA A 263 -6.66 -1.12 3.81
C ALA A 263 -5.56 -0.28 4.47
N ALA A 264 -5.41 -0.39 5.78
CA ALA A 264 -4.45 0.39 6.57
C ALA A 264 -4.55 1.92 6.31
N GLY A 265 -5.77 2.42 6.00
CA GLY A 265 -6.05 3.85 5.82
C GLY A 265 -5.83 4.40 4.42
N PHE A 266 -5.40 3.58 3.47
CA PHE A 266 -5.20 4.03 2.09
C PHE A 266 -6.52 4.43 1.38
N ASN A 267 -7.67 3.90 1.81
CA ASN A 267 -8.95 4.44 1.37
C ASN A 267 -9.21 5.89 1.85
N LYS A 268 -8.48 6.37 2.84
CA LYS A 268 -8.53 7.73 3.37
C LYS A 268 -7.21 8.49 3.17
N HIS A 269 -6.56 8.23 2.04
CA HIS A 269 -5.19 8.65 1.77
C HIS A 269 -5.02 10.18 1.76
N LEU A 270 -6.02 10.93 1.30
CA LEU A 270 -6.07 12.38 1.41
C LEU A 270 -5.91 12.87 2.87
N LEU A 271 -6.62 12.23 3.80
CA LEU A 271 -6.57 12.59 5.21
C LEU A 271 -5.24 12.21 5.85
N HIS A 272 -4.66 11.09 5.42
CA HIS A 272 -3.37 10.63 5.86
C HIS A 272 -2.25 11.59 5.41
N HIS A 273 -2.29 12.12 4.18
CA HIS A 273 -1.34 13.12 3.72
C HIS A 273 -1.55 14.48 4.41
N TRP A 274 -2.79 14.84 4.74
CA TRP A 274 -3.10 16.08 5.44
C TRP A 274 -2.57 16.08 6.89
N ASP A 275 -2.76 14.99 7.65
CA ASP A 275 -2.16 14.80 8.99
C ASP A 275 -1.57 13.40 9.15
N PRO A 276 -0.32 13.18 8.73
CA PRO A 276 0.32 11.87 8.76
C PRO A 276 0.66 11.37 10.16
N ALA A 277 0.43 12.17 11.21
CA ALA A 277 0.62 11.75 12.59
C ALA A 277 -0.61 11.05 13.18
N ILE A 278 -1.74 11.03 12.47
CA ILE A 278 -2.95 10.32 12.90
C ILE A 278 -2.92 8.89 12.36
N SER A 279 -3.04 7.94 13.28
CA SER A 279 -3.16 6.53 12.93
C SER A 279 -4.35 6.27 12.00
N TYR A 280 -4.16 5.38 11.02
CA TYR A 280 -5.22 4.98 10.10
C TYR A 280 -6.48 4.49 10.82
N THR A 281 -6.32 3.95 12.03
CA THR A 281 -7.44 3.46 12.83
C THR A 281 -8.40 4.55 13.26
N ARG A 282 -7.99 5.84 13.11
CA ARG A 282 -8.72 7.04 13.52
C ARG A 282 -9.09 7.99 12.38
N LEU A 283 -8.70 7.69 11.14
CA LEU A 283 -9.01 8.56 10.00
C LEU A 283 -10.51 8.69 9.73
N GLY A 284 -11.34 7.74 10.19
CA GLY A 284 -12.79 7.85 10.12
C GLY A 284 -13.35 8.98 10.99
N GLU A 285 -12.81 9.16 12.20
CA GLU A 285 -13.17 10.26 13.09
C GLU A 285 -12.69 11.61 12.53
N VAL A 286 -11.52 11.64 11.90
CA VAL A 286 -11.04 12.84 11.19
C VAL A 286 -11.98 13.20 10.04
N GLU A 287 -12.36 12.23 9.19
CA GLU A 287 -13.33 12.46 8.11
C GLU A 287 -14.65 13.03 8.63
N SER A 288 -15.18 12.42 9.71
CA SER A 288 -16.43 12.86 10.33
C SER A 288 -16.33 14.27 10.90
N PHE A 289 -15.21 14.61 11.53
CA PHE A 289 -14.96 15.95 12.04
C PHE A 289 -14.91 16.98 10.91
N LEU A 290 -14.12 16.72 9.85
CA LEU A 290 -13.95 17.64 8.72
C LEU A 290 -15.24 17.87 7.92
N LYS A 291 -16.14 16.88 7.89
CA LYS A 291 -17.50 17.04 7.31
C LYS A 291 -18.37 18.03 8.10
N ASN A 292 -18.08 18.22 9.38
CA ASN A 292 -18.82 19.13 10.27
C ASN A 292 -18.11 20.50 10.42
N CYS A 293 -17.07 20.76 9.62
CA CYS A 293 -16.40 22.06 9.61
C CYS A 293 -16.79 22.83 8.33
N PRO A 294 -17.28 24.09 8.45
CA PRO A 294 -17.75 24.86 7.29
C PRO A 294 -16.70 24.99 6.18
N GLU A 295 -15.43 25.14 6.55
CA GLU A 295 -14.30 25.34 5.64
C GLU A 295 -13.89 24.09 4.86
N THR A 296 -14.11 22.89 5.42
CA THR A 296 -13.62 21.63 4.86
C THR A 296 -14.73 20.72 4.33
N ALA A 297 -15.98 20.90 4.77
CA ALA A 297 -17.10 20.03 4.44
C ALA A 297 -17.31 19.85 2.92
N ALA A 298 -17.21 20.94 2.16
CA ALA A 298 -17.33 20.90 0.70
C ALA A 298 -16.16 20.12 0.08
N ILE A 299 -14.92 20.40 0.52
CA ILE A 299 -13.70 19.74 0.02
C ILE A 299 -13.78 18.23 0.24
N ILE A 300 -14.15 17.78 1.45
CA ILE A 300 -14.28 16.36 1.78
C ILE A 300 -15.32 15.68 0.90
N ARG A 301 -16.48 16.31 0.70
CA ARG A 301 -17.55 15.77 -0.14
C ARG A 301 -17.14 15.64 -1.60
N GLU A 302 -16.50 16.66 -2.15
CA GLU A 302 -16.07 16.70 -3.56
C GLU A 302 -14.85 15.81 -3.84
N SER A 303 -13.97 15.60 -2.85
CA SER A 303 -12.82 14.71 -2.95
C SER A 303 -13.21 13.23 -2.93
N LYS A 304 -14.45 12.88 -2.57
CA LYS A 304 -14.85 11.48 -2.38
C LYS A 304 -15.03 10.77 -3.74
N THR A 305 -14.31 9.67 -3.91
CA THR A 305 -14.35 8.81 -5.10
C THR A 305 -14.41 7.33 -4.71
N SER A 306 -14.18 6.40 -5.65
CA SER A 306 -13.94 4.98 -5.38
C SER A 306 -12.77 4.48 -6.21
N TYR A 307 -12.12 3.39 -5.79
CA TYR A 307 -11.03 2.79 -6.58
C TYR A 307 -11.51 2.39 -7.97
N LEU A 308 -12.72 1.84 -8.10
CA LEU A 308 -13.26 1.45 -9.42
C LEU A 308 -13.46 2.67 -10.33
N LYS A 309 -14.08 3.75 -9.85
CA LYS A 309 -14.25 4.98 -10.64
C LYS A 309 -12.92 5.58 -11.05
N THR A 310 -11.96 5.61 -10.13
CA THR A 310 -10.62 6.14 -10.38
C THR A 310 -9.86 5.27 -11.38
N PHE A 311 -9.95 3.94 -11.27
CA PHE A 311 -9.35 3.02 -12.23
C PHE A 311 -9.87 3.27 -13.64
N ILE A 312 -11.19 3.33 -13.83
CA ILE A 312 -11.82 3.61 -15.13
C ILE A 312 -11.36 4.99 -15.67
N ALA A 313 -11.30 6.00 -14.81
CA ALA A 313 -10.89 7.35 -15.22
C ALA A 313 -9.41 7.44 -15.64
N LEU A 314 -8.52 6.65 -15.00
CA LEU A 314 -7.09 6.64 -15.27
C LEU A 314 -6.69 5.64 -16.37
N PHE A 315 -7.50 4.62 -16.62
CA PHE A 315 -7.24 3.60 -17.62
C PHE A 315 -7.60 4.11 -19.01
N LYS A 316 -6.60 4.57 -19.72
CA LYS A 316 -6.75 5.02 -21.13
C LYS A 316 -6.46 3.82 -22.04
N LEU A 317 -7.52 3.21 -22.59
CA LEU A 317 -7.45 2.22 -23.66
C LEU A 317 -7.31 2.90 -25.03
#